data_430a7d2914eb67217785241ccfe6ff8c
#
_entry.id   430a7d2914eb67217785241ccfe6ff8c
#
_cell.length_a   1.000
_cell.length_b   1.000
_cell.length_c   1.000
_cell.angle_alpha   90.00
_cell.angle_beta   90.00
_cell.angle_gamma   90.00
#
_symmetry.space_group_name_H-M   'P 1'
#
loop_
_entity.id
_entity.type
_entity.pdbx_description
1 polymer ?
#
loop_
_entity_poly.entity_id
_entity_poly.type
_entity_poly.pdbx_seq_one_letter_code
_entity_poly.pdbx_strand_id
1 'polypeptide(L)'
;MEERYIRRNDYITKYLKEMEVFAKNNNVPIVRKQTLSVILDLVKNKVKEKEKNKKGIRILELGTAIGYSSINMASIDNNIVIDTIEKSKKMYDIAKNNIEKVDICEIDVKNRINMYLGDAFKLLQETTEDEIGKKVDICNNKYDIVFIDANKSKYLDYFNICKNLLNDDGIIILDNVLFLGYVLRRL
;
A
#
# COMPACT_ATOMS: atom_id res chain seq x y z
N MET A 1 -24.60 -16.55 -3.47
CA MET A 1 -23.26 -16.01 -3.74
C MET A 1 -23.31 -14.51 -4.08
N GLU A 2 -24.16 -14.08 -4.99
CA GLU A 2 -24.24 -12.69 -5.46
C GLU A 2 -24.69 -11.69 -4.38
N GLU A 3 -25.71 -12.00 -3.57
CA GLU A 3 -26.13 -11.14 -2.46
C GLU A 3 -25.05 -10.96 -1.38
N ARG A 4 -24.22 -11.99 -1.13
CA ARG A 4 -23.14 -11.94 -0.17
C ARG A 4 -21.99 -11.05 -0.67
N TYR A 5 -21.73 -11.10 -1.98
CA TYR A 5 -20.73 -10.25 -2.65
C TYR A 5 -21.16 -8.78 -2.66
N ILE A 6 -22.43 -8.48 -2.90
CA ILE A 6 -22.98 -7.12 -2.89
C ILE A 6 -22.88 -6.52 -1.48
N ARG A 7 -23.32 -7.24 -0.43
CA ARG A 7 -23.22 -6.77 0.96
C ARG A 7 -21.79 -6.51 1.40
N ARG A 8 -20.84 -7.35 0.94
CA ARG A 8 -19.41 -7.20 1.18
C ARG A 8 -18.88 -5.89 0.61
N ASN A 9 -19.16 -5.61 -0.67
CA ASN A 9 -18.70 -4.40 -1.34
C ASN A 9 -19.30 -3.13 -0.72
N ASP A 10 -20.55 -3.18 -0.32
CA ASP A 10 -21.21 -2.06 0.35
C ASP A 10 -20.59 -1.76 1.71
N TYR A 11 -20.25 -2.79 2.47
CA TYR A 11 -19.59 -2.61 3.77
C TYR A 11 -18.20 -1.99 3.63
N ILE A 12 -17.35 -2.53 2.73
CA ILE A 12 -16.02 -1.96 2.47
C ILE A 12 -16.15 -0.49 2.05
N THR A 13 -17.03 -0.22 1.10
CA THR A 13 -17.26 1.15 0.59
C THR A 13 -17.67 2.09 1.71
N LYS A 14 -18.56 1.66 2.60
CA LYS A 14 -18.99 2.44 3.77
C LYS A 14 -17.81 2.68 4.70
N TYR A 15 -17.07 1.63 5.05
CA TYR A 15 -15.94 1.71 5.96
C TYR A 15 -14.83 2.63 5.44
N LEU A 16 -14.50 2.54 4.15
CA LEU A 16 -13.51 3.43 3.52
C LEU A 16 -13.96 4.90 3.58
N LYS A 17 -15.25 5.19 3.44
CA LYS A 17 -15.79 6.55 3.66
C LYS A 17 -15.63 7.01 5.12
N GLU A 18 -15.84 6.13 6.08
CA GLU A 18 -15.60 6.44 7.51
C GLU A 18 -14.11 6.76 7.76
N MET A 19 -13.18 6.02 7.11
CA MET A 19 -11.74 6.31 7.18
C MET A 19 -11.39 7.68 6.56
N GLU A 20 -12.03 8.06 5.44
CA GLU A 20 -11.86 9.40 4.84
C GLU A 20 -12.31 10.52 5.80
N VAL A 21 -13.46 10.33 6.45
CA VAL A 21 -13.97 11.28 7.46
C VAL A 21 -13.02 11.37 8.65
N PHE A 22 -12.56 10.24 9.14
CA PHE A 22 -11.56 10.19 10.22
C PHE A 22 -10.28 10.93 9.83
N ALA A 23 -9.74 10.66 8.64
CA ALA A 23 -8.52 11.30 8.15
C ALA A 23 -8.68 12.83 8.09
N LYS A 24 -9.80 13.32 7.54
CA LYS A 24 -10.13 14.75 7.47
C LYS A 24 -10.20 15.40 8.86
N ASN A 25 -10.92 14.76 9.80
CA ASN A 25 -11.14 15.33 11.14
C ASN A 25 -9.87 15.32 12.00
N ASN A 26 -8.91 14.43 11.72
CA ASN A 26 -7.67 14.27 12.46
C ASN A 26 -6.44 14.80 11.70
N ASN A 27 -6.63 15.49 10.57
CA ASN A 27 -5.56 16.01 9.71
C ASN A 27 -4.52 14.93 9.32
N VAL A 28 -4.99 13.68 9.09
CA VAL A 28 -4.14 12.60 8.60
C VAL A 28 -4.06 12.69 7.07
N PRO A 29 -2.86 12.82 6.49
CA PRO A 29 -2.72 12.80 5.04
C PRO A 29 -3.00 11.37 4.54
N ILE A 30 -3.98 11.24 3.64
CA ILE A 30 -4.25 10.03 2.87
C ILE A 30 -4.17 10.37 1.39
N VAL A 31 -3.90 9.36 0.56
CA VAL A 31 -3.85 9.52 -0.90
C VAL A 31 -5.13 10.17 -1.44
N ARG A 32 -4.99 11.13 -2.35
CA ARG A 32 -6.14 11.84 -2.96
C ARG A 32 -6.95 10.88 -3.82
N LYS A 33 -8.28 11.10 -3.88
CA LYS A 33 -9.20 10.22 -4.64
C LYS A 33 -8.83 10.06 -6.11
N GLN A 34 -8.37 11.15 -6.76
CA GLN A 34 -7.94 11.10 -8.16
C GLN A 34 -6.69 10.21 -8.32
N THR A 35 -5.69 10.38 -7.46
CA THR A 35 -4.48 9.55 -7.45
C THR A 35 -4.83 8.09 -7.14
N LEU A 36 -5.67 7.86 -6.12
CA LEU A 36 -6.12 6.52 -5.77
C LEU A 36 -6.82 5.83 -6.94
N SER A 37 -7.71 6.52 -7.66
CA SER A 37 -8.39 5.94 -8.84
C SER A 37 -7.38 5.43 -9.87
N VAL A 38 -6.34 6.21 -10.17
CA VAL A 38 -5.28 5.81 -11.10
C VAL A 38 -4.51 4.59 -10.56
N ILE A 39 -4.17 4.58 -9.27
CA ILE A 39 -3.48 3.44 -8.64
C ILE A 39 -4.33 2.18 -8.76
N LEU A 40 -5.63 2.26 -8.42
CA LEU A 40 -6.52 1.11 -8.47
C LEU A 40 -6.71 0.57 -9.89
N ASP A 41 -6.72 1.45 -10.91
CA ASP A 41 -6.80 1.01 -12.31
C ASP A 41 -5.50 0.33 -12.77
N LEU A 42 -4.34 0.82 -12.33
CA LEU A 42 -3.05 0.14 -12.57
C LEU A 42 -3.01 -1.24 -11.89
N VAL A 43 -3.47 -1.34 -10.63
CA VAL A 43 -3.56 -2.62 -9.91
C VAL A 43 -4.48 -3.60 -10.64
N LYS A 44 -5.69 -3.17 -11.04
CA LYS A 44 -6.64 -4.00 -11.81
C LYS A 44 -6.04 -4.50 -13.13
N ASN A 45 -5.32 -3.65 -13.84
CA ASN A 45 -4.67 -4.03 -15.09
C ASN A 45 -3.58 -5.08 -14.83
N LYS A 46 -2.76 -4.88 -13.79
CA LYS A 46 -1.72 -5.85 -13.42
C LYS A 46 -2.31 -7.19 -12.98
N VAL A 47 -3.42 -7.21 -12.23
CA VAL A 47 -4.16 -8.44 -11.90
C VAL A 47 -4.57 -9.17 -13.17
N LYS A 48 -5.23 -8.50 -14.13
CA LYS A 48 -5.66 -9.12 -15.40
C LYS A 48 -4.50 -9.68 -16.22
N GLU A 49 -3.33 -9.03 -16.21
CA GLU A 49 -2.13 -9.54 -16.89
C GLU A 49 -1.63 -10.84 -16.25
N LYS A 50 -1.59 -10.91 -14.92
CA LYS A 50 -1.08 -12.07 -14.16
C LYS A 50 -2.07 -13.23 -14.07
N GLU A 51 -3.38 -12.98 -14.14
CA GLU A 51 -4.43 -14.02 -14.17
C GLU A 51 -4.20 -15.02 -15.32
N LYS A 52 -3.71 -14.56 -16.48
CA LYS A 52 -3.39 -15.43 -17.61
C LYS A 52 -2.40 -16.54 -17.25
N ASN A 53 -1.55 -16.28 -16.28
CA ASN A 53 -0.53 -17.22 -15.81
C ASN A 53 -0.86 -17.82 -14.42
N LYS A 54 -2.07 -17.57 -13.89
CA LYS A 54 -2.51 -18.00 -12.55
C LYS A 54 -1.55 -17.52 -11.43
N LYS A 55 -0.95 -16.33 -11.61
CA LYS A 55 -0.04 -15.71 -10.62
C LYS A 55 -0.78 -14.57 -9.91
N GLY A 56 -0.62 -14.52 -8.59
CA GLY A 56 -0.99 -13.34 -7.82
C GLY A 56 -0.04 -12.17 -8.07
N ILE A 57 -0.37 -11.00 -7.54
CA ILE A 57 0.50 -9.82 -7.58
C ILE A 57 0.99 -9.47 -6.18
N ARG A 58 2.20 -8.94 -6.11
CA ARG A 58 2.79 -8.44 -4.88
C ARG A 58 3.06 -6.95 -4.99
N ILE A 59 2.61 -6.20 -3.98
CA ILE A 59 2.71 -4.75 -3.91
C ILE A 59 3.59 -4.37 -2.72
N LEU A 60 4.54 -3.46 -2.92
CA LEU A 60 5.25 -2.80 -1.84
C LEU A 60 4.72 -1.37 -1.70
N GLU A 61 4.33 -0.99 -0.49
CA GLU A 61 3.88 0.36 -0.17
C GLU A 61 4.81 1.00 0.86
N LEU A 62 5.32 2.19 0.56
CA LEU A 62 6.09 3.00 1.50
C LEU A 62 5.22 4.17 1.98
N GLY A 63 4.79 4.10 3.25
CA GLY A 63 3.84 5.04 3.85
C GLY A 63 2.44 4.46 3.95
N THR A 64 2.19 3.67 5.00
CA THR A 64 0.87 3.04 5.26
C THR A 64 -0.16 4.05 5.76
N ALA A 65 0.28 5.06 6.51
CA ALA A 65 -0.58 5.97 7.28
C ALA A 65 -1.63 5.20 8.09
N ILE A 66 -2.92 5.37 7.79
CA ILE A 66 -4.01 4.65 8.45
C ILE A 66 -4.47 3.38 7.71
N GLY A 67 -3.73 2.94 6.68
CA GLY A 67 -4.03 1.74 5.89
C GLY A 67 -5.06 1.94 4.77
N TYR A 68 -5.41 3.18 4.44
CA TYR A 68 -6.47 3.49 3.48
C TYR A 68 -6.16 2.98 2.07
N SER A 69 -4.98 3.26 1.53
CA SER A 69 -4.51 2.78 0.22
C SER A 69 -4.33 1.27 0.20
N SER A 70 -3.68 0.70 1.22
CA SER A 70 -3.46 -0.75 1.34
C SER A 70 -4.79 -1.53 1.29
N ILE A 71 -5.79 -1.10 2.08
CA ILE A 71 -7.11 -1.75 2.10
C ILE A 71 -7.79 -1.63 0.73
N ASN A 72 -7.77 -0.45 0.10
CA ASN A 72 -8.34 -0.26 -1.23
C ASN A 72 -7.68 -1.20 -2.26
N MET A 73 -6.34 -1.26 -2.32
CA MET A 73 -5.62 -2.12 -3.26
C MET A 73 -5.89 -3.61 -2.98
N ALA A 74 -5.81 -4.05 -1.73
CA ALA A 74 -6.05 -5.45 -1.36
C ALA A 74 -7.49 -5.92 -1.62
N SER A 75 -8.44 -4.98 -1.65
CA SER A 75 -9.87 -5.27 -1.89
C SER A 75 -10.20 -5.55 -3.37
N ILE A 76 -9.27 -5.30 -4.30
CA ILE A 76 -9.49 -5.51 -5.74
C ILE A 76 -9.53 -7.01 -6.06
N ASP A 77 -8.60 -7.80 -5.52
CA ASP A 77 -8.50 -9.24 -5.80
C ASP A 77 -7.90 -10.00 -4.61
N ASN A 78 -8.30 -11.26 -4.42
CA ASN A 78 -7.84 -12.09 -3.31
C ASN A 78 -6.39 -12.59 -3.49
N ASN A 79 -5.81 -12.49 -4.68
CA ASN A 79 -4.43 -12.88 -4.97
C ASN A 79 -3.45 -11.71 -4.83
N ILE A 80 -3.89 -10.58 -4.27
CA ILE A 80 -3.01 -9.44 -3.98
C ILE A 80 -2.41 -9.61 -2.59
N VAL A 81 -1.08 -9.56 -2.52
CA VAL A 81 -0.32 -9.48 -1.25
C VAL A 81 0.38 -8.13 -1.19
N ILE A 82 0.28 -7.46 -0.06
CA ILE A 82 0.87 -6.14 0.17
C ILE A 82 1.85 -6.20 1.32
N ASP A 83 3.08 -5.75 1.08
CA ASP A 83 4.03 -5.41 2.13
C ASP A 83 4.01 -3.89 2.29
N THR A 84 3.73 -3.38 3.49
CA THR A 84 3.62 -1.93 3.72
C THR A 84 4.38 -1.49 4.95
N ILE A 85 5.05 -0.33 4.86
CA ILE A 85 5.92 0.21 5.90
C ILE A 85 5.34 1.51 6.44
N GLU A 86 5.25 1.61 7.76
CA GLU A 86 4.86 2.83 8.47
C GLU A 86 5.89 3.19 9.54
N LYS A 87 6.33 4.45 9.54
CA LYS A 87 7.29 4.95 10.50
C LYS A 87 6.67 5.37 11.83
N SER A 88 5.44 5.88 11.77
CA SER A 88 4.74 6.37 12.95
C SER A 88 4.03 5.23 13.67
N LYS A 89 4.47 4.91 14.89
CA LYS A 89 3.80 3.90 15.73
C LYS A 89 2.31 4.18 15.89
N LYS A 90 1.93 5.46 16.05
CA LYS A 90 0.52 5.87 16.16
C LYS A 90 -0.27 5.53 14.89
N MET A 91 0.27 5.84 13.71
CA MET A 91 -0.40 5.52 12.43
C MET A 91 -0.43 4.03 12.19
N TYR A 92 0.66 3.32 12.48
CA TYR A 92 0.73 1.86 12.43
C TYR A 92 -0.38 1.19 13.24
N ASP A 93 -0.60 1.62 14.50
CA ASP A 93 -1.64 1.04 15.36
C ASP A 93 -3.05 1.32 14.83
N ILE A 94 -3.29 2.52 14.29
CA ILE A 94 -4.56 2.86 13.64
C ILE A 94 -4.76 1.99 12.39
N ALA A 95 -3.75 1.86 11.53
CA ALA A 95 -3.82 1.04 10.33
C ALA A 95 -4.11 -0.44 10.65
N LYS A 96 -3.40 -0.99 11.65
CA LYS A 96 -3.62 -2.35 12.12
C LYS A 96 -5.08 -2.58 12.56
N ASN A 97 -5.61 -1.67 13.37
CA ASN A 97 -7.00 -1.74 13.81
C ASN A 97 -8.00 -1.61 12.64
N ASN A 98 -7.70 -0.75 11.65
CA ASN A 98 -8.54 -0.60 10.46
C ASN A 98 -8.56 -1.87 9.59
N ILE A 99 -7.40 -2.50 9.39
CA ILE A 99 -7.26 -3.76 8.63
C ILE A 99 -8.01 -4.88 9.36
N GLU A 100 -7.89 -4.98 10.69
CA GLU A 100 -8.61 -5.97 11.48
C GLU A 100 -10.13 -5.80 11.40
N LYS A 101 -10.63 -4.56 11.38
CA LYS A 101 -12.07 -4.29 11.23
C LYS A 101 -12.63 -4.66 9.85
N VAL A 102 -11.86 -4.45 8.79
CA VAL A 102 -12.29 -4.83 7.44
C VAL A 102 -12.35 -6.34 7.28
N ASP A 103 -11.49 -7.08 7.96
CA ASP A 103 -11.40 -8.54 7.88
C ASP A 103 -12.64 -9.27 8.45
N ILE A 104 -13.39 -8.62 9.35
CA ILE A 104 -14.64 -9.17 9.93
C ILE A 104 -15.67 -9.52 8.84
N CYS A 105 -15.55 -8.97 7.64
CA CYS A 105 -16.48 -9.20 6.53
C CYS A 105 -16.05 -10.31 5.56
N GLU A 106 -15.25 -11.28 5.99
CA GLU A 106 -14.79 -12.42 5.17
C GLU A 106 -13.95 -12.02 3.95
N ILE A 107 -13.22 -10.90 4.05
CA ILE A 107 -12.42 -10.37 2.92
C ILE A 107 -10.99 -10.85 2.96
N ASP A 108 -10.58 -11.52 4.02
CA ASP A 108 -9.20 -12.02 4.24
C ASP A 108 -8.10 -10.98 3.90
N VAL A 109 -8.37 -9.70 4.20
CA VAL A 109 -7.43 -8.60 3.94
C VAL A 109 -6.26 -8.69 4.92
N LYS A 110 -6.54 -9.08 6.16
CA LYS A 110 -5.59 -9.15 7.26
C LYS A 110 -4.39 -10.06 6.95
N ASN A 111 -4.64 -11.21 6.37
CA ASN A 111 -3.58 -12.19 6.06
C ASN A 111 -2.79 -11.83 4.79
N ARG A 112 -3.23 -10.81 4.05
CA ARG A 112 -2.63 -10.37 2.79
C ARG A 112 -1.94 -9.01 2.88
N ILE A 113 -2.09 -8.29 4.00
CA ILE A 113 -1.39 -7.04 4.24
C ILE A 113 -0.36 -7.25 5.37
N ASN A 114 0.90 -7.33 4.99
CA ASN A 114 2.03 -7.45 5.90
C ASN A 114 2.51 -6.04 6.28
N MET A 115 2.18 -5.61 7.49
CA MET A 115 2.63 -4.32 8.00
C MET A 115 3.97 -4.42 8.71
N TYR A 116 4.85 -3.43 8.49
CA TYR A 116 6.13 -3.28 9.17
C TYR A 116 6.24 -1.89 9.79
N LEU A 117 6.70 -1.82 11.04
CA LEU A 117 6.93 -0.57 11.75
C LEU A 117 8.39 -0.16 11.66
N GLY A 118 8.67 1.01 11.09
CA GLY A 118 10.02 1.56 11.05
C GLY A 118 10.28 2.52 9.90
N ASP A 119 11.51 3.02 9.84
CA ASP A 119 11.96 3.88 8.73
C ASP A 119 12.14 3.03 7.47
N ALA A 120 11.37 3.37 6.42
CA ALA A 120 11.40 2.61 5.16
C ALA A 120 12.80 2.51 4.55
N PHE A 121 13.62 3.57 4.65
CA PHE A 121 14.98 3.53 4.12
C PHE A 121 15.85 2.48 4.82
N LYS A 122 15.69 2.32 6.13
CA LYS A 122 16.39 1.30 6.91
C LYS A 122 15.89 -0.11 6.60
N LEU A 123 14.56 -0.29 6.61
CA LEU A 123 13.93 -1.60 6.39
C LEU A 123 14.15 -2.15 4.97
N LEU A 124 14.39 -1.27 4.00
CA LEU A 124 14.68 -1.64 2.61
C LEU A 124 16.16 -1.99 2.35
N GLN A 125 17.06 -1.89 3.32
CA GLN A 125 18.47 -2.17 3.12
C GLN A 125 18.92 -3.51 3.72
N GLU A 126 19.05 -3.58 5.03
CA GLU A 126 19.67 -4.72 5.69
C GLU A 126 18.98 -5.15 7.00
N THR A 127 17.76 -4.69 7.23
CA THR A 127 17.11 -4.93 8.51
C THR A 127 16.43 -6.28 8.53
N THR A 128 16.77 -7.10 9.51
CA THR A 128 16.18 -8.43 9.72
C THR A 128 14.89 -8.39 10.51
N GLU A 129 14.71 -7.35 11.34
CA GLU A 129 13.51 -7.15 12.17
C GLU A 129 13.07 -5.67 12.15
N ASP A 130 11.78 -5.44 12.27
CA ASP A 130 11.22 -4.10 12.41
C ASP A 130 11.28 -3.58 13.87
N GLU A 131 10.76 -2.38 14.14
CA GLU A 131 10.83 -1.75 15.46
C GLU A 131 10.03 -2.48 16.56
N ILE A 132 9.24 -3.48 16.21
CA ILE A 132 8.47 -4.33 17.15
C ILE A 132 8.93 -5.79 17.12
N GLY A 133 10.11 -6.09 16.53
CA GLY A 133 10.70 -7.43 16.48
C GLY A 133 10.04 -8.36 15.46
N LYS A 134 9.29 -7.83 14.49
CA LYS A 134 8.74 -8.64 13.41
C LYS A 134 9.80 -8.86 12.33
N LYS A 135 10.01 -10.11 11.92
CA LYS A 135 10.92 -10.45 10.83
C LYS A 135 10.57 -9.68 9.55
N VAL A 136 11.55 -9.00 8.97
CA VAL A 136 11.45 -8.26 7.71
C VAL A 136 12.02 -9.12 6.59
N ASP A 137 11.21 -9.33 5.55
CA ASP A 137 11.58 -10.13 4.38
C ASP A 137 11.37 -9.38 3.06
N ILE A 138 11.27 -8.06 3.13
CA ILE A 138 10.94 -7.20 1.99
C ILE A 138 12.01 -7.30 0.91
N CYS A 139 13.29 -7.29 1.28
CA CYS A 139 14.41 -7.29 0.34
C CYS A 139 14.59 -8.61 -0.42
N ASN A 140 14.03 -9.70 0.09
CA ASN A 140 14.07 -11.02 -0.56
C ASN A 140 12.91 -11.24 -1.53
N ASN A 141 11.98 -10.30 -1.60
CA ASN A 141 10.81 -10.39 -2.47
C ASN A 141 10.98 -9.53 -3.72
N LYS A 142 10.23 -9.88 -4.76
CA LYS A 142 10.05 -9.07 -5.96
C LYS A 142 8.60 -8.59 -6.04
N TYR A 143 8.42 -7.39 -6.56
CA TYR A 143 7.14 -6.70 -6.57
C TYR A 143 6.68 -6.36 -7.99
N ASP A 144 5.40 -6.48 -8.23
CA ASP A 144 4.76 -6.07 -9.47
C ASP A 144 4.43 -4.58 -9.47
N ILE A 145 4.18 -4.04 -8.28
CA ILE A 145 3.92 -2.61 -8.07
C ILE A 145 4.66 -2.15 -6.82
N VAL A 146 5.34 -1.02 -6.91
CA VAL A 146 5.86 -0.27 -5.76
C VAL A 146 5.17 1.08 -5.70
N PHE A 147 4.47 1.35 -4.61
CA PHE A 147 3.82 2.65 -4.35
C PHE A 147 4.59 3.41 -3.26
N ILE A 148 5.09 4.60 -3.60
CA ILE A 148 5.90 5.44 -2.71
C ILE A 148 5.10 6.70 -2.34
N ASP A 149 4.58 6.74 -1.12
CA ASP A 149 3.92 7.89 -0.49
C ASP A 149 4.52 8.15 0.91
N ALA A 150 5.84 8.15 0.99
CA ALA A 150 6.59 8.37 2.22
C ALA A 150 7.27 9.74 2.22
N ASN A 151 8.38 9.87 2.97
CA ASN A 151 9.13 11.12 3.06
C ASN A 151 9.70 11.56 1.70
N LYS A 152 9.19 12.67 1.18
CA LYS A 152 9.49 13.20 -0.15
C LYS A 152 10.97 13.56 -0.34
N SER A 153 11.67 13.96 0.71
CA SER A 153 13.11 14.26 0.63
C SER A 153 13.98 13.03 0.30
N LYS A 154 13.42 11.82 0.43
CA LYS A 154 14.09 10.54 0.16
C LYS A 154 13.59 9.82 -1.09
N TYR A 155 12.79 10.47 -1.93
CA TYR A 155 12.20 9.82 -3.10
C TYR A 155 13.24 9.23 -4.06
N LEU A 156 14.35 9.92 -4.29
CA LEU A 156 15.42 9.41 -5.14
C LEU A 156 16.08 8.16 -4.53
N ASP A 157 16.28 8.16 -3.22
CA ASP A 157 16.85 7.02 -2.51
C ASP A 157 15.90 5.82 -2.56
N TYR A 158 14.61 6.04 -2.28
CA TYR A 158 13.60 5.00 -2.40
C TYR A 158 13.50 4.44 -3.82
N PHE A 159 13.49 5.30 -4.84
CA PHE A 159 13.47 4.88 -6.23
C PHE A 159 14.67 3.99 -6.56
N ASN A 160 15.89 4.39 -6.16
CA ASN A 160 17.10 3.65 -6.43
C ASN A 160 17.15 2.27 -5.76
N ILE A 161 16.55 2.12 -4.59
CA ILE A 161 16.44 0.83 -3.91
C ILE A 161 15.31 0.00 -4.55
N CYS A 162 14.12 0.58 -4.66
CA CYS A 162 12.92 -0.13 -5.09
C CYS A 162 12.98 -0.64 -6.53
N LYS A 163 13.71 0.04 -7.45
CA LYS A 163 13.91 -0.46 -8.82
C LYS A 163 14.54 -1.86 -8.87
N ASN A 164 15.37 -2.18 -7.87
CA ASN A 164 16.02 -3.50 -7.78
C ASN A 164 15.08 -4.57 -7.18
N LEU A 165 13.97 -4.16 -6.57
CA LEU A 165 12.95 -5.04 -6.00
C LEU A 165 11.79 -5.31 -6.98
N LEU A 166 11.78 -4.69 -8.17
CA LEU A 166 10.75 -4.93 -9.17
C LEU A 166 10.93 -6.27 -9.88
N ASN A 167 9.81 -6.86 -10.28
CA ASN A 167 9.74 -7.83 -11.36
C ASN A 167 10.07 -7.13 -12.70
N ASP A 168 10.41 -7.87 -13.74
CA ASP A 168 10.81 -7.32 -15.06
C ASP A 168 9.73 -6.41 -15.66
N ASP A 169 8.46 -6.71 -15.43
CA ASP A 169 7.28 -5.95 -15.86
C ASP A 169 6.68 -5.08 -14.72
N GLY A 170 7.42 -4.88 -13.63
CA GLY A 170 6.98 -4.12 -12.48
C GLY A 170 6.96 -2.62 -12.70
N ILE A 171 6.14 -1.91 -11.93
CA ILE A 171 5.97 -0.45 -12.01
C ILE A 171 6.22 0.23 -10.67
N ILE A 172 6.78 1.45 -10.70
CA ILE A 172 6.89 2.33 -9.53
C ILE A 172 5.92 3.49 -9.70
N ILE A 173 5.12 3.73 -8.67
CA ILE A 173 4.20 4.86 -8.56
C ILE A 173 4.71 5.78 -7.46
N LEU A 174 4.91 7.05 -7.77
CA LEU A 174 5.34 8.08 -6.84
C LEU A 174 4.21 9.09 -6.65
N ASP A 175 3.70 9.25 -5.42
CA ASP A 175 2.70 10.29 -5.14
C ASP A 175 3.35 11.66 -4.88
N ASN A 176 2.66 12.72 -5.30
CA ASN A 176 3.06 14.11 -5.07
C ASN A 176 4.48 14.49 -5.57
N VAL A 177 4.91 13.97 -6.72
CA VAL A 177 6.20 14.30 -7.34
C VAL A 177 6.33 15.80 -7.63
N LEU A 178 5.19 16.48 -7.86
CA LEU A 178 5.11 17.93 -8.09
C LEU A 178 4.76 18.67 -6.80
N PHE A 179 5.68 18.68 -5.83
CA PHE A 179 5.47 19.45 -4.60
C PHE A 179 5.58 20.96 -4.90
N LEU A 180 4.51 21.71 -4.66
CA LEU A 180 4.41 23.16 -4.90
C LEU A 180 4.71 23.60 -6.35
N GLY A 181 4.51 22.73 -7.34
CA GLY A 181 4.75 23.08 -8.74
C GLY A 181 6.22 23.08 -9.15
N TYR A 182 7.13 22.68 -8.27
CA TYR A 182 8.53 22.50 -8.63
C TYR A 182 8.73 21.16 -9.34
N VAL A 183 8.90 21.20 -10.65
CA VAL A 183 9.48 20.09 -11.40
C VAL A 183 10.96 20.04 -11.02
N LEU A 184 11.47 18.89 -10.57
CA LEU A 184 12.91 18.70 -10.48
C LEU A 184 13.48 18.90 -11.89
N ARG A 185 14.06 20.06 -12.17
CA ARG A 185 14.84 20.27 -13.38
C ARG A 185 16.00 19.28 -13.32
N ARG A 186 16.15 18.49 -14.38
CA ARG A 186 17.37 17.72 -14.59
C ARG A 186 18.56 18.67 -14.42
N LEU A 187 19.41 18.37 -13.47
CA LEU A 187 20.78 18.86 -13.47
C LEU A 187 21.58 18.10 -14.52
#